data_9e1ba5bf3e0864249a706ca4ac26bc33
#
_entry.id   9e1ba5bf3e0864249a706ca4ac26bc33
#
_cell.length_a   1.000
_cell.length_b   1.000
_cell.length_c   1.000
_cell.angle_alpha   90.00
_cell.angle_beta   90.00
_cell.angle_gamma   90.00
#
_symmetry.space_group_name_H-M   'P 1'
#
loop_
_entity.id
_entity.type
_entity.pdbx_description
1 polymer ?
#
loop_
_entity_poly.entity_id
_entity_poly.type
_entity_poly.pdbx_seq_one_letter_code
_entity_poly.pdbx_strand_id
1 'polypeptide(L)'
;DPKWAAGDLRGFLPSPDSDDPRGAFNDTTWRNMSTSSVWAEFYEGSNVFKIYAPDDSNCTSNSSTNLYNIPGIDHMCLYDSSSIRTYQRLAYGTTYDKRGPLLRNNLVMFYNTTLDNGVEAYSELSYYKSDSSKQLYGGAPLGMGTSARNGGNTQPILVPSTNYWLNQLQRPDGTLFVDAEGDELWFRRFRFSTPRSWDSTRETWRVVQGFRGEWNSWDWDSGIVVSKATSEMDNHGRQSMTLLNAALADSTPNAYNPFCAGIGCNEEAFTVSIFRDNTTELFSADVKMTNDAVFSMPAGDVGMLVGAEVRKETMDDARDPRINGTIVYSTPPEAANQATFPYISDI
;
A
#
# COMPACT_ATOMS: atom_id res chain seq x y z
N ASP A 1 -20.40 -12.59 -5.08
CA ASP A 1 -21.78 -12.22 -4.75
C ASP A 1 -22.15 -10.92 -5.50
N PRO A 2 -23.28 -10.90 -6.27
CA PRO A 2 -23.73 -9.73 -7.02
C PRO A 2 -23.91 -8.47 -6.16
N LYS A 3 -24.28 -8.61 -4.90
CA LYS A 3 -24.39 -7.50 -3.95
C LYS A 3 -23.07 -6.83 -3.67
N TRP A 4 -21.99 -7.59 -3.62
CA TRP A 4 -20.64 -7.04 -3.49
C TRP A 4 -20.20 -6.28 -4.74
N ALA A 5 -20.47 -6.83 -5.90
CA ALA A 5 -20.15 -6.18 -7.17
C ALA A 5 -20.91 -4.86 -7.34
N ALA A 6 -22.16 -4.81 -6.89
CA ALA A 6 -22.96 -3.58 -6.88
C ALA A 6 -22.58 -2.60 -5.75
N GLY A 7 -21.63 -2.95 -4.88
CA GLY A 7 -21.29 -2.15 -3.70
C GLY A 7 -22.37 -2.16 -2.62
N ASP A 8 -23.30 -3.08 -2.70
CA ASP A 8 -24.42 -3.20 -1.77
C ASP A 8 -24.06 -4.09 -0.59
N LEU A 9 -24.07 -3.54 0.60
CA LEU A 9 -23.79 -4.24 1.86
C LEU A 9 -25.03 -4.80 2.56
N ARG A 10 -26.20 -4.70 1.96
CA ARG A 10 -27.41 -5.32 2.52
C ARG A 10 -27.20 -6.82 2.72
N GLY A 11 -27.50 -7.31 3.89
CA GLY A 11 -27.27 -8.71 4.28
C GLY A 11 -25.88 -9.01 4.87
N PHE A 12 -24.95 -8.04 4.89
CA PHE A 12 -23.67 -8.11 5.61
C PHE A 12 -23.66 -7.26 6.88
N LEU A 13 -24.59 -6.35 6.98
CA LEU A 13 -24.80 -5.54 8.17
C LEU A 13 -26.10 -5.95 8.83
N PRO A 14 -26.22 -5.79 10.15
CA PRO A 14 -27.48 -5.94 10.83
C PRO A 14 -28.55 -5.13 10.12
N SER A 15 -29.79 -5.66 10.08
CA SER A 15 -30.93 -4.88 9.60
C SER A 15 -30.94 -3.53 10.29
N PRO A 16 -31.31 -2.44 9.61
CA PRO A 16 -31.42 -1.13 10.24
C PRO A 16 -32.50 -1.21 11.32
N ASP A 17 -32.06 -1.49 12.52
CA ASP A 17 -32.87 -1.44 13.71
C ASP A 17 -32.74 -0.05 14.31
N SER A 18 -33.82 0.48 14.82
CA SER A 18 -33.84 1.79 15.49
C SER A 18 -32.89 1.86 16.67
N ASP A 19 -32.47 0.71 17.19
CA ASP A 19 -31.57 0.57 18.33
C ASP A 19 -30.09 0.38 17.93
N ASP A 20 -29.77 0.35 16.62
CA ASP A 20 -28.38 0.26 16.17
C ASP A 20 -27.66 1.58 16.43
N PRO A 21 -26.60 1.60 17.29
CA PRO A 21 -25.87 2.82 17.64
C PRO A 21 -25.15 3.47 16.44
N ARG A 22 -25.08 2.78 15.29
CA ARG A 22 -24.52 3.29 14.05
C ARG A 22 -25.52 4.11 13.23
N GLY A 23 -26.73 4.28 13.73
CA GLY A 23 -27.80 5.04 13.11
C GLY A 23 -28.54 4.28 12.03
N ALA A 24 -29.56 4.91 11.47
CA ALA A 24 -30.40 4.32 10.45
C ALA A 24 -29.60 4.03 9.17
N PHE A 25 -29.17 2.80 9.01
CA PHE A 25 -28.65 2.28 7.76
C PHE A 25 -29.83 2.12 6.79
N ASN A 26 -30.02 3.05 5.93
CA ASN A 26 -30.93 2.82 4.83
C ASN A 26 -30.15 2.39 3.58
N ASP A 27 -30.85 1.76 2.65
CA ASP A 27 -30.29 1.23 1.40
C ASP A 27 -29.56 2.29 0.55
N THR A 28 -29.75 3.57 0.83
CA THR A 28 -29.18 4.68 0.09
C THR A 28 -27.88 5.19 0.72
N THR A 29 -27.65 4.94 2.02
CA THR A 29 -26.51 5.49 2.76
C THR A 29 -25.35 4.50 2.93
N TRP A 30 -25.63 3.18 2.94
CA TRP A 30 -24.62 2.14 3.15
C TRP A 30 -24.33 1.37 1.87
N ARG A 31 -23.19 1.68 1.28
CA ARG A 31 -22.68 1.02 0.08
C ARG A 31 -21.21 0.73 0.25
N ASN A 32 -20.74 -0.37 -0.33
CA ASN A 32 -19.31 -0.67 -0.45
C ASN A 32 -18.64 0.24 -1.49
N MET A 33 -18.72 1.54 -1.26
CA MET A 33 -18.27 2.58 -2.16
C MET A 33 -17.52 3.66 -1.38
N SER A 34 -16.41 4.11 -1.94
CA SER A 34 -15.64 5.24 -1.39
C SER A 34 -16.14 6.56 -1.94
N THR A 35 -16.10 7.59 -1.09
CA THR A 35 -16.26 8.99 -1.53
C THR A 35 -14.99 9.55 -2.16
N SER A 36 -13.85 8.89 -1.98
CA SER A 36 -12.60 9.23 -2.68
C SER A 36 -12.56 8.46 -3.99
N SER A 37 -12.70 9.16 -5.08
CA SER A 37 -12.77 8.63 -6.44
C SER A 37 -12.05 9.57 -7.41
N VAL A 38 -12.08 9.26 -8.69
CA VAL A 38 -11.56 10.13 -9.76
C VAL A 38 -12.32 11.46 -9.90
N TRP A 39 -13.50 11.55 -9.29
CA TRP A 39 -14.32 12.76 -9.23
C TRP A 39 -13.86 13.62 -8.05
N ALA A 40 -12.82 14.38 -8.24
CA ALA A 40 -12.19 15.19 -7.21
C ALA A 40 -13.15 16.22 -6.57
N GLU A 41 -12.81 16.62 -5.36
CA GLU A 41 -13.43 17.76 -4.68
C GLU A 41 -12.35 18.83 -4.49
N PHE A 42 -12.70 20.06 -4.80
CA PHE A 42 -11.78 21.20 -4.76
C PHE A 42 -12.25 22.23 -3.75
N TYR A 43 -11.31 23.06 -3.31
CA TYR A 43 -11.59 24.24 -2.48
C TYR A 43 -10.85 25.46 -2.97
N GLU A 44 -11.50 26.56 -2.77
CA GLU A 44 -10.96 27.89 -2.76
C GLU A 44 -11.47 28.59 -1.49
N GLY A 45 -10.60 28.86 -0.56
CA GLY A 45 -11.02 29.36 0.75
C GLY A 45 -12.06 28.44 1.44
N SER A 46 -13.26 28.93 1.66
CA SER A 46 -14.40 28.18 2.21
C SER A 46 -15.30 27.54 1.16
N ASN A 47 -15.12 27.88 -0.11
CA ASN A 47 -15.94 27.35 -1.21
C ASN A 47 -15.50 25.93 -1.55
N VAL A 48 -16.48 25.07 -1.86
CA VAL A 48 -16.26 23.68 -2.20
C VAL A 48 -16.83 23.41 -3.59
N PHE A 49 -15.97 22.93 -4.48
CA PHE A 49 -16.37 22.61 -5.85
C PHE A 49 -16.26 21.12 -6.10
N LYS A 50 -17.15 20.59 -6.94
CA LYS A 50 -17.14 19.22 -7.42
C LYS A 50 -17.29 19.14 -8.92
N ILE A 51 -16.66 18.13 -9.51
CA ILE A 51 -16.85 17.78 -10.92
C ILE A 51 -18.15 17.01 -11.05
N TYR A 52 -19.00 17.39 -11.99
CA TYR A 52 -20.25 16.72 -12.31
C TYR A 52 -20.27 16.26 -13.77
N ALA A 53 -20.98 15.14 -14.01
CA ALA A 53 -21.18 14.60 -15.36
C ALA A 53 -22.06 15.55 -16.20
N PRO A 54 -21.97 15.47 -17.53
CA PRO A 54 -22.66 16.40 -18.45
C PRO A 54 -24.17 16.43 -18.31
N ASP A 55 -24.75 15.27 -17.97
CA ASP A 55 -26.20 15.08 -17.80
C ASP A 55 -26.70 15.38 -16.39
N ASP A 56 -25.78 15.72 -15.46
CA ASP A 56 -26.19 16.13 -14.11
C ASP A 56 -26.95 17.47 -14.16
N SER A 57 -28.01 17.55 -13.38
CA SER A 57 -28.82 18.78 -13.28
C SER A 57 -28.01 20.00 -12.86
N ASN A 58 -26.90 19.82 -12.17
CA ASN A 58 -25.97 20.90 -11.79
C ASN A 58 -25.23 21.48 -13.01
N CYS A 59 -24.92 20.65 -14.02
CA CYS A 59 -24.27 21.11 -15.26
C CYS A 59 -25.28 21.66 -16.30
N THR A 60 -26.51 21.20 -16.28
CA THR A 60 -27.52 21.58 -17.27
C THR A 60 -28.32 22.83 -16.91
N SER A 61 -28.31 23.25 -15.65
CA SER A 61 -29.02 24.47 -15.21
C SER A 61 -28.18 25.72 -15.50
N ASN A 62 -28.50 26.43 -16.56
CA ASN A 62 -27.81 27.64 -17.04
C ASN A 62 -27.88 28.86 -16.08
N SER A 63 -28.35 28.73 -14.86
CA SER A 63 -28.63 29.86 -13.99
C SER A 63 -27.61 30.15 -12.89
N SER A 64 -26.54 29.37 -12.80
CA SER A 64 -25.57 29.52 -11.72
C SER A 64 -24.31 30.26 -12.14
N THR A 65 -24.03 31.34 -11.43
CA THR A 65 -22.76 32.09 -11.56
C THR A 65 -21.54 31.31 -11.11
N ASN A 66 -21.74 30.13 -10.48
CA ASN A 66 -20.69 29.27 -9.90
C ASN A 66 -20.47 27.99 -10.72
N LEU A 67 -20.86 27.98 -11.98
CA LEU A 67 -20.66 26.90 -12.93
C LEU A 67 -19.42 27.19 -13.78
N TYR A 68 -18.46 26.27 -13.80
CA TYR A 68 -17.26 26.39 -14.61
C TYR A 68 -17.20 25.26 -15.64
N ASN A 69 -16.95 25.62 -16.89
CA ASN A 69 -16.74 24.64 -17.95
C ASN A 69 -15.33 24.07 -17.88
N ILE A 70 -15.22 22.74 -17.90
CA ILE A 70 -13.93 22.05 -17.85
C ILE A 70 -13.38 21.91 -19.26
N PRO A 71 -12.21 22.46 -19.57
CA PRO A 71 -11.64 22.39 -20.90
C PRO A 71 -11.23 20.94 -21.29
N GLY A 72 -11.44 20.60 -22.55
CA GLY A 72 -11.03 19.30 -23.09
C GLY A 72 -11.93 18.11 -22.69
N ILE A 73 -12.95 18.35 -21.88
CA ILE A 73 -13.93 17.34 -21.48
C ILE A 73 -15.31 17.91 -21.77
N ASP A 74 -15.85 17.55 -22.90
CA ASP A 74 -17.12 18.07 -23.37
C ASP A 74 -18.24 17.87 -22.34
N HIS A 75 -18.89 18.96 -21.97
CA HIS A 75 -20.09 19.00 -21.14
C HIS A 75 -19.93 18.68 -19.65
N MET A 76 -18.73 18.40 -19.15
CA MET A 76 -18.52 18.35 -17.70
C MET A 76 -18.44 19.75 -17.10
N CYS A 77 -18.81 19.88 -15.85
CA CYS A 77 -18.72 21.14 -15.13
C CYS A 77 -18.13 21.00 -13.74
N LEU A 78 -17.50 22.06 -13.29
CA LEU A 78 -17.14 22.25 -11.88
C LEU A 78 -18.20 23.17 -11.26
N TYR A 79 -18.82 22.72 -10.18
CA TYR A 79 -19.92 23.42 -9.54
C TYR A 79 -19.71 23.55 -8.04
N ASP A 80 -20.11 24.71 -7.50
CA ASP A 80 -20.05 24.97 -6.05
C ASP A 80 -21.08 24.13 -5.30
N SER A 81 -20.66 22.95 -4.90
CA SER A 81 -21.47 22.02 -4.11
C SER A 81 -20.62 20.94 -3.46
N SER A 82 -20.94 20.61 -2.23
CA SER A 82 -20.38 19.47 -1.51
C SER A 82 -21.18 18.17 -1.69
N SER A 83 -22.28 18.20 -2.45
CA SER A 83 -23.12 17.03 -2.69
C SER A 83 -22.43 15.98 -3.53
N ILE A 84 -22.50 14.70 -3.12
CA ILE A 84 -21.90 13.56 -3.82
C ILE A 84 -22.98 12.74 -4.49
N ARG A 85 -22.89 12.59 -5.80
CA ARG A 85 -23.76 11.71 -6.59
C ARG A 85 -23.28 10.25 -6.50
N THR A 86 -24.16 9.32 -6.79
CA THR A 86 -23.83 7.88 -6.73
C THR A 86 -22.73 7.51 -7.73
N TYR A 87 -22.77 8.06 -8.95
CA TYR A 87 -21.77 7.81 -9.99
C TYR A 87 -20.38 8.35 -9.65
N GLN A 88 -20.29 9.36 -8.78
CA GLN A 88 -19.03 9.94 -8.31
C GLN A 88 -18.34 9.07 -7.25
N ARG A 89 -18.92 7.95 -6.85
CA ARG A 89 -18.33 7.05 -5.86
C ARG A 89 -17.56 5.92 -6.51
N LEU A 90 -16.43 5.56 -5.92
CA LEU A 90 -15.68 4.40 -6.35
C LEU A 90 -16.31 3.12 -5.77
N ALA A 91 -16.71 2.20 -6.65
CA ALA A 91 -17.15 0.88 -6.26
C ALA A 91 -15.94 -0.04 -6.05
N TYR A 92 -15.64 -0.41 -4.81
CA TYR A 92 -14.49 -1.26 -4.50
C TYR A 92 -14.52 -2.65 -5.15
N GLY A 93 -15.69 -3.17 -5.48
CA GLY A 93 -15.83 -4.52 -6.01
C GLY A 93 -15.37 -4.73 -7.44
N THR A 94 -15.12 -3.67 -8.20
CA THR A 94 -14.83 -3.73 -9.64
C THR A 94 -13.37 -3.60 -10.00
N THR A 95 -12.55 -3.06 -9.11
CA THR A 95 -11.14 -2.70 -9.40
C THR A 95 -10.14 -3.26 -8.39
N TYR A 96 -10.57 -4.21 -7.58
CA TYR A 96 -9.79 -4.69 -6.45
C TYR A 96 -9.82 -6.22 -6.36
N ASP A 97 -8.65 -6.83 -6.33
CA ASP A 97 -8.51 -8.25 -6.07
C ASP A 97 -8.64 -8.53 -4.58
N LYS A 98 -9.68 -9.25 -4.17
CA LYS A 98 -9.77 -9.75 -2.78
C LYS A 98 -8.69 -10.78 -2.50
N ARG A 99 -8.43 -11.64 -3.49
CA ARG A 99 -7.33 -12.62 -3.50
C ARG A 99 -6.72 -12.58 -4.89
N GLY A 100 -5.48 -12.11 -4.97
CA GLY A 100 -4.68 -12.22 -6.19
C GLY A 100 -4.23 -13.65 -6.46
N PRO A 101 -3.74 -13.94 -7.66
CA PRO A 101 -3.12 -15.21 -7.99
C PRO A 101 -1.94 -15.50 -7.06
N LEU A 102 -1.78 -16.77 -6.73
CA LEU A 102 -0.74 -17.26 -5.85
C LEU A 102 -0.24 -18.61 -6.36
N LEU A 103 1.01 -18.65 -6.79
CA LEU A 103 1.71 -19.88 -7.17
C LEU A 103 2.69 -20.25 -6.05
N ARG A 104 2.68 -21.51 -5.64
CA ARG A 104 3.61 -22.02 -4.64
C ARG A 104 4.25 -23.30 -5.12
N ASN A 105 5.56 -23.38 -4.94
CA ASN A 105 6.34 -24.59 -5.16
C ASN A 105 7.06 -24.93 -3.84
N ASN A 106 6.99 -26.19 -3.44
CA ASN A 106 7.63 -26.66 -2.24
C ASN A 106 8.28 -28.02 -2.51
N LEU A 107 9.57 -28.15 -2.16
CA LEU A 107 10.32 -29.37 -2.22
C LEU A 107 10.94 -29.61 -0.83
N VAL A 108 10.72 -30.81 -0.29
CA VAL A 108 11.33 -31.23 0.97
C VAL A 108 11.92 -32.61 0.77
N MET A 109 13.15 -32.78 1.21
CA MET A 109 13.87 -34.07 1.19
C MET A 109 14.43 -34.35 2.56
N PHE A 110 14.32 -35.60 2.99
CA PHE A 110 14.92 -36.12 4.19
C PHE A 110 15.77 -37.32 3.81
N TYR A 111 16.98 -37.41 4.39
CA TYR A 111 17.85 -38.55 4.24
C TYR A 111 18.42 -38.93 5.60
N ASN A 112 18.28 -40.19 5.95
CA ASN A 112 18.84 -40.76 7.16
C ASN A 112 19.60 -42.03 6.83
N THR A 113 20.78 -42.24 7.42
CA THR A 113 21.54 -43.44 7.28
C THR A 113 22.35 -43.71 8.55
N THR A 114 22.51 -44.99 8.89
CA THR A 114 23.40 -45.41 9.97
C THR A 114 24.72 -45.84 9.37
N LEU A 115 25.80 -45.28 9.84
CA LEU A 115 27.16 -45.62 9.44
C LEU A 115 27.63 -46.92 10.12
N ASP A 116 28.69 -47.56 9.59
CA ASP A 116 29.22 -48.82 10.12
C ASP A 116 29.64 -48.75 11.60
N ASN A 117 29.95 -47.56 12.08
CA ASN A 117 30.31 -47.31 13.49
C ASN A 117 29.12 -47.01 14.40
N GLY A 118 27.88 -47.17 13.90
CA GLY A 118 26.67 -46.93 14.66
C GLY A 118 26.20 -45.47 14.73
N VAL A 119 26.96 -44.54 14.16
CA VAL A 119 26.56 -43.13 14.09
C VAL A 119 25.44 -42.96 13.02
N GLU A 120 24.38 -42.31 13.39
CA GLU A 120 23.32 -41.90 12.44
C GLU A 120 23.66 -40.55 11.85
N ALA A 121 23.69 -40.48 10.51
CA ALA A 121 23.75 -39.22 9.76
C ALA A 121 22.38 -38.90 9.23
N TYR A 122 21.92 -37.66 9.45
CA TYR A 122 20.64 -37.17 8.93
C TYR A 122 20.84 -35.87 8.17
N SER A 123 20.06 -35.72 7.10
CA SER A 123 20.06 -34.51 6.27
C SER A 123 18.64 -34.08 5.96
N GLU A 124 18.42 -32.79 5.96
CA GLU A 124 17.18 -32.18 5.51
C GLU A 124 17.51 -31.12 4.45
N LEU A 125 16.77 -31.15 3.35
CA LEU A 125 16.77 -30.09 2.33
C LEU A 125 15.35 -29.60 2.17
N SER A 126 15.15 -28.31 2.28
CA SER A 126 13.88 -27.68 1.91
C SER A 126 14.11 -26.51 0.97
N TYR A 127 13.21 -26.41 -0.01
CA TYR A 127 13.13 -25.30 -0.93
C TYR A 127 11.66 -24.87 -1.04
N TYR A 128 11.42 -23.58 -0.94
CA TYR A 128 10.11 -23.00 -1.08
C TYR A 128 10.19 -21.77 -1.98
N LYS A 129 9.26 -21.66 -2.95
CA LYS A 129 9.08 -20.47 -3.76
C LYS A 129 7.59 -20.11 -3.81
N SER A 130 7.29 -18.82 -3.71
CA SER A 130 5.93 -18.30 -3.80
C SER A 130 5.93 -17.04 -4.66
N ASP A 131 5.16 -17.05 -5.74
CA ASP A 131 4.89 -15.90 -6.58
C ASP A 131 3.44 -15.48 -6.36
N SER A 132 3.22 -14.21 -6.09
CA SER A 132 1.89 -13.65 -5.85
C SER A 132 1.77 -12.26 -6.47
N SER A 133 0.60 -11.95 -6.99
CA SER A 133 0.27 -10.61 -7.44
C SER A 133 -1.09 -10.16 -6.89
N LYS A 134 -1.30 -8.85 -6.83
CA LYS A 134 -2.56 -8.29 -6.38
C LYS A 134 -2.77 -6.92 -7.00
N GLN A 135 -3.92 -6.74 -7.62
CA GLN A 135 -4.33 -5.44 -8.11
C GLN A 135 -5.18 -4.70 -7.07
N LEU A 136 -4.95 -3.41 -6.95
CA LEU A 136 -5.65 -2.48 -6.10
C LEU A 136 -6.17 -1.30 -6.93
N TYR A 137 -7.13 -0.59 -6.40
CA TYR A 137 -7.53 0.69 -6.97
C TYR A 137 -6.41 1.73 -6.88
N GLY A 138 -6.50 2.78 -7.69
CA GLY A 138 -5.53 3.87 -7.72
C GLY A 138 -5.27 4.51 -6.36
N GLY A 139 -4.14 5.15 -6.21
CA GLY A 139 -3.76 5.85 -4.98
C GLY A 139 -4.75 6.94 -4.61
N ALA A 140 -5.04 7.10 -3.33
CA ALA A 140 -5.72 8.29 -2.82
C ALA A 140 -4.67 9.12 -2.10
N PRO A 141 -4.37 10.33 -2.56
CA PRO A 141 -3.60 11.26 -1.75
C PRO A 141 -4.45 11.59 -0.53
N LEU A 142 -4.02 11.10 0.63
CA LEU A 142 -4.69 11.36 1.90
C LEU A 142 -4.34 12.76 2.43
N GLY A 143 -3.98 13.67 1.54
CA GLY A 143 -3.48 15.00 1.83
C GLY A 143 -4.41 15.92 2.59
N MET A 144 -5.58 15.46 3.00
CA MET A 144 -6.60 16.35 3.51
C MET A 144 -7.26 15.81 4.76
N GLY A 145 -6.70 16.09 5.85
CA GLY A 145 -7.31 15.85 7.14
C GLY A 145 -6.26 15.55 8.19
N THR A 146 -6.58 15.90 9.40
CA THR A 146 -5.84 15.56 10.60
C THR A 146 -5.85 14.03 10.78
N SER A 147 -5.07 13.33 9.97
CA SER A 147 -4.83 11.91 10.22
C SER A 147 -3.79 11.80 11.32
N ALA A 148 -4.16 11.24 12.44
CA ALA A 148 -3.24 10.92 13.53
C ALA A 148 -2.08 10.01 13.07
N ARG A 149 -2.23 9.31 11.95
CA ARG A 149 -1.17 8.48 11.36
C ARG A 149 -0.03 9.28 10.74
N ASN A 150 -0.29 10.51 10.31
CA ASN A 150 0.70 11.38 9.67
C ASN A 150 1.01 12.60 10.55
N GLY A 151 0.86 12.48 11.86
CA GLY A 151 1.16 13.59 12.78
C GLY A 151 0.26 14.82 12.64
N GLY A 152 -0.90 14.67 12.02
CA GLY A 152 -1.86 15.77 11.85
C GLY A 152 -1.55 16.74 10.71
N ASN A 153 -0.46 16.53 9.96
CA ASN A 153 -0.02 17.40 8.88
C ASN A 153 -0.12 16.74 7.52
N THR A 154 -1.31 16.71 7.03
CA THR A 154 -1.55 16.40 5.64
C THR A 154 -1.67 17.73 4.89
N GLN A 155 -0.67 18.06 4.12
CA GLN A 155 -0.73 19.20 3.22
C GLN A 155 -1.78 18.92 2.14
N PRO A 156 -2.73 19.84 1.91
CA PRO A 156 -3.60 19.74 0.75
C PRO A 156 -2.75 19.81 -0.52
N ILE A 157 -3.21 19.14 -1.57
CA ILE A 157 -2.52 19.24 -2.86
C ILE A 157 -3.02 20.50 -3.55
N LEU A 158 -2.08 21.40 -3.77
CA LEU A 158 -2.31 22.66 -4.46
C LEU A 158 -2.27 22.43 -5.97
N VAL A 159 -3.26 22.95 -6.69
CA VAL A 159 -3.17 23.17 -8.13
C VAL A 159 -2.67 24.58 -8.32
N PRO A 160 -1.39 24.79 -8.71
CA PRO A 160 -0.84 26.13 -8.82
C PRO A 160 -1.47 26.89 -9.99
N SER A 161 -1.47 28.21 -9.90
CA SER A 161 -1.99 29.10 -10.96
C SER A 161 -1.26 28.94 -12.30
N THR A 162 -0.10 28.32 -12.33
CA THR A 162 0.64 27.98 -13.57
C THR A 162 0.05 26.78 -14.29
N ASN A 163 -0.79 25.97 -13.65
CA ASN A 163 -1.34 24.74 -14.25
C ASN A 163 -2.11 25.05 -15.55
N TYR A 164 -1.77 24.36 -16.63
CA TYR A 164 -2.38 24.56 -17.95
C TYR A 164 -3.91 24.44 -17.90
N TRP A 165 -4.44 23.40 -17.25
CA TRP A 165 -5.87 23.12 -17.22
C TRP A 165 -6.65 24.07 -16.32
N LEU A 166 -6.06 24.49 -15.20
CA LEU A 166 -6.66 25.48 -14.32
C LEU A 166 -6.81 26.83 -15.03
N ASN A 167 -5.84 27.22 -15.83
CA ASN A 167 -5.86 28.46 -16.61
C ASN A 167 -6.88 28.45 -17.75
N GLN A 168 -7.50 27.32 -18.05
CA GLN A 168 -8.53 27.23 -19.08
C GLN A 168 -9.93 27.02 -18.47
N LEU A 169 -10.03 26.91 -17.15
CA LEU A 169 -11.30 26.75 -16.47
C LEU A 169 -12.15 28.03 -16.62
N GLN A 170 -13.34 27.90 -17.22
CA GLN A 170 -14.17 29.04 -17.60
C GLN A 170 -15.58 28.96 -17.01
N ARG A 171 -16.09 30.12 -16.64
CA ARG A 171 -17.52 30.31 -16.35
C ARG A 171 -18.33 30.32 -17.64
N PRO A 172 -19.65 30.14 -17.58
CA PRO A 172 -20.53 30.21 -18.76
C PRO A 172 -20.46 31.53 -19.50
N ASP A 173 -20.09 32.64 -18.84
CA ASP A 173 -19.89 33.95 -19.43
C ASP A 173 -18.52 34.11 -20.13
N GLY A 174 -17.68 33.07 -20.11
CA GLY A 174 -16.35 33.05 -20.71
C GLY A 174 -15.24 33.65 -19.84
N THR A 175 -15.56 34.13 -18.63
CA THR A 175 -14.51 34.55 -17.68
C THR A 175 -13.77 33.41 -17.12
N LEU A 176 -12.43 33.56 -16.90
CA LEU A 176 -11.58 32.53 -16.33
C LEU A 176 -11.80 32.41 -14.83
N PHE A 177 -11.52 31.21 -14.28
CA PHE A 177 -11.47 30.98 -12.84
C PHE A 177 -10.30 31.71 -12.21
N VAL A 178 -9.11 31.54 -12.81
CA VAL A 178 -7.90 32.23 -12.36
C VAL A 178 -7.91 33.64 -12.92
N ASP A 179 -8.02 34.61 -12.05
CA ASP A 179 -7.89 36.01 -12.42
C ASP A 179 -6.43 36.49 -12.44
N ALA A 180 -6.23 37.79 -12.62
CA ALA A 180 -4.88 38.38 -12.67
C ALA A 180 -4.13 38.30 -11.33
N GLU A 181 -4.77 38.01 -10.22
CA GLU A 181 -4.19 37.88 -8.89
C GLU A 181 -3.74 36.45 -8.59
N GLY A 182 -4.14 35.46 -9.42
CA GLY A 182 -3.67 34.08 -9.35
C GLY A 182 -4.36 33.27 -8.25
N ASP A 183 -5.64 33.02 -8.41
CA ASP A 183 -6.40 32.16 -7.52
C ASP A 183 -5.81 30.77 -7.40
N GLU A 184 -5.77 30.25 -6.19
CA GLU A 184 -5.25 28.92 -5.89
C GLU A 184 -6.41 27.96 -5.65
N LEU A 185 -6.32 26.77 -6.25
CA LEU A 185 -7.30 25.70 -6.06
C LEU A 185 -6.65 24.50 -5.38
N TRP A 186 -7.29 24.03 -4.32
CA TRP A 186 -6.82 22.88 -3.55
C TRP A 186 -7.75 21.69 -3.80
N PHE A 187 -7.21 20.47 -3.96
CA PHE A 187 -8.05 19.30 -4.09
C PHE A 187 -7.90 18.28 -2.98
N ARG A 188 -9.03 17.62 -2.70
CA ARG A 188 -9.15 16.57 -1.69
C ARG A 188 -10.12 15.49 -2.13
N ARG A 189 -10.26 14.46 -1.30
CA ARG A 189 -11.16 13.32 -1.50
C ARG A 189 -11.05 12.75 -2.90
N PHE A 190 -9.83 12.70 -3.36
CA PHE A 190 -9.47 12.34 -4.70
C PHE A 190 -8.84 10.94 -4.72
N ARG A 191 -8.91 10.29 -5.87
CA ARG A 191 -8.21 9.05 -6.16
C ARG A 191 -7.74 9.07 -7.60
N PHE A 192 -6.49 8.71 -7.81
CA PHE A 192 -5.95 8.57 -9.16
C PHE A 192 -6.63 7.42 -9.89
N SER A 193 -6.73 7.52 -11.21
CA SER A 193 -7.34 6.50 -12.07
C SER A 193 -6.42 5.30 -12.28
N THR A 194 -5.11 5.51 -12.27
CA THR A 194 -4.11 4.47 -12.47
C THR A 194 -4.16 3.45 -11.33
N PRO A 195 -4.47 2.17 -11.63
CA PRO A 195 -4.48 1.12 -10.63
C PRO A 195 -3.09 0.90 -10.03
N ARG A 196 -3.04 0.51 -8.77
CA ARG A 196 -1.84 0.01 -8.13
C ARG A 196 -1.80 -1.51 -8.20
N SER A 197 -0.63 -2.09 -8.32
CA SER A 197 -0.45 -3.52 -8.16
C SER A 197 0.77 -3.85 -7.30
N TRP A 198 0.75 -5.03 -6.72
CA TRP A 198 1.87 -5.62 -6.00
C TRP A 198 2.22 -6.93 -6.65
N ASP A 199 3.48 -7.08 -6.99
CA ASP A 199 4.08 -8.35 -7.35
C ASP A 199 5.08 -8.73 -6.26
N SER A 200 5.02 -9.95 -5.78
CA SER A 200 5.89 -10.41 -4.71
C SER A 200 6.36 -11.83 -4.99
N THR A 201 7.68 -11.99 -5.04
CA THR A 201 8.36 -13.28 -5.08
C THR A 201 9.06 -13.52 -3.75
N ARG A 202 8.79 -14.67 -3.16
CA ARG A 202 9.48 -15.13 -1.95
C ARG A 202 10.11 -16.47 -2.22
N GLU A 203 11.38 -16.60 -1.82
CA GLU A 203 12.15 -17.81 -2.00
C GLU A 203 12.89 -18.13 -0.70
N THR A 204 12.87 -19.39 -0.32
CA THR A 204 13.60 -19.87 0.86
C THR A 204 14.18 -21.22 0.58
N TRP A 205 15.45 -21.40 0.91
CA TRP A 205 16.06 -22.70 0.99
C TRP A 205 16.73 -22.91 2.36
N ARG A 206 16.74 -24.15 2.81
CA ARG A 206 17.36 -24.56 4.06
C ARG A 206 17.98 -25.94 3.90
N VAL A 207 19.20 -26.06 4.38
CA VAL A 207 19.93 -27.33 4.47
C VAL A 207 20.29 -27.56 5.90
N VAL A 208 20.01 -28.76 6.38
CA VAL A 208 20.45 -29.27 7.67
C VAL A 208 21.28 -30.51 7.42
N GLN A 209 22.42 -30.60 8.06
CA GLN A 209 23.24 -31.82 8.14
C GLN A 209 23.53 -32.06 9.61
N GLY A 210 23.14 -33.22 10.10
CA GLY A 210 23.45 -33.60 11.48
C GLY A 210 23.93 -35.02 11.61
N PHE A 211 24.52 -35.29 12.78
CA PHE A 211 24.99 -36.58 13.19
C PHE A 211 24.59 -36.80 14.63
N ARG A 212 24.15 -38.00 14.97
CA ARG A 212 23.84 -38.41 16.33
C ARG A 212 24.29 -39.82 16.61
N GLY A 213 24.54 -40.12 17.86
CA GLY A 213 25.00 -41.43 18.26
C GLY A 213 25.27 -41.52 19.75
N GLU A 214 25.85 -42.65 20.16
CA GLU A 214 26.22 -42.89 21.53
C GLU A 214 27.78 -42.93 21.65
N TRP A 215 28.27 -42.35 22.72
CA TRP A 215 29.68 -42.45 23.13
C TRP A 215 29.77 -42.76 24.61
N ASN A 216 30.21 -44.01 24.92
CA ASN A 216 30.08 -44.59 26.25
C ASN A 216 28.62 -44.56 26.73
N SER A 217 28.32 -43.84 27.79
CA SER A 217 26.96 -43.68 28.31
C SER A 217 26.35 -42.32 27.96
N TRP A 218 26.87 -41.61 26.99
CA TRP A 218 26.40 -40.34 26.53
C TRP A 218 25.76 -40.44 25.17
N ASP A 219 24.50 -40.01 25.06
CA ASP A 219 23.89 -39.72 23.79
C ASP A 219 24.37 -38.36 23.31
N TRP A 220 24.74 -38.25 22.06
CA TRP A 220 25.13 -36.99 21.47
C TRP A 220 24.41 -36.71 20.14
N ASP A 221 24.20 -35.45 19.89
CA ASP A 221 23.60 -34.94 18.63
C ASP A 221 24.32 -33.64 18.26
N SER A 222 24.65 -33.50 16.99
CA SER A 222 25.28 -32.30 16.44
C SER A 222 24.66 -31.97 15.08
N GLY A 223 24.53 -30.69 14.78
CA GLY A 223 23.96 -30.24 13.53
C GLY A 223 24.56 -28.96 13.01
N ILE A 224 24.50 -28.82 11.71
CA ILE A 224 24.76 -27.56 11.00
C ILE A 224 23.51 -27.20 10.21
N VAL A 225 23.09 -25.97 10.32
CA VAL A 225 21.96 -25.39 9.56
C VAL A 225 22.46 -24.23 8.76
N VAL A 226 22.16 -24.25 7.47
CA VAL A 226 22.37 -23.11 6.58
C VAL A 226 21.05 -22.80 5.89
N SER A 227 20.61 -21.55 5.92
CA SER A 227 19.42 -21.13 5.20
C SER A 227 19.54 -19.72 4.67
N LYS A 228 18.81 -19.48 3.60
CA LYS A 228 18.63 -18.15 3.00
C LYS A 228 17.19 -17.98 2.61
N ALA A 229 16.63 -16.81 2.92
CA ALA A 229 15.32 -16.40 2.44
C ALA A 229 15.42 -15.02 1.77
N THR A 230 14.77 -14.89 0.63
CA THR A 230 14.62 -13.64 -0.11
C THR A 230 13.14 -13.29 -0.24
N SER A 231 12.85 -12.00 -0.23
CA SER A 231 11.53 -11.47 -0.52
C SER A 231 11.69 -10.23 -1.38
N GLU A 232 11.30 -10.33 -2.62
CA GLU A 232 11.30 -9.25 -3.59
C GLU A 232 9.85 -8.76 -3.74
N MET A 233 9.66 -7.45 -3.68
CA MET A 233 8.34 -6.84 -3.81
C MET A 233 8.41 -5.61 -4.69
N ASP A 234 7.68 -5.66 -5.81
CA ASP A 234 7.44 -4.53 -6.69
C ASP A 234 6.04 -3.95 -6.47
N ASN A 235 5.97 -2.65 -6.27
CA ASN A 235 4.73 -1.93 -6.15
C ASN A 235 4.61 -0.98 -7.34
N HIS A 236 3.64 -1.25 -8.21
CA HIS A 236 3.37 -0.47 -9.40
C HIS A 236 2.21 0.51 -9.17
N GLY A 237 2.13 1.54 -10.02
CA GLY A 237 1.05 2.52 -9.96
C GLY A 237 1.10 3.42 -8.72
N ARG A 238 2.29 3.60 -8.13
CA ARG A 238 2.52 4.55 -7.03
C ARG A 238 2.72 5.94 -7.60
N GLN A 239 2.32 6.95 -6.86
CA GLN A 239 2.46 8.34 -7.28
C GLN A 239 3.61 8.98 -6.54
N SER A 240 4.60 9.48 -7.29
CA SER A 240 5.65 10.34 -6.75
C SER A 240 5.10 11.75 -6.54
N MET A 241 5.19 12.25 -5.32
CA MET A 241 4.70 13.60 -5.01
C MET A 241 5.59 14.68 -5.62
N THR A 242 6.90 14.43 -5.72
CA THR A 242 7.83 15.33 -6.41
C THR A 242 7.44 15.49 -7.87
N LEU A 243 7.18 14.38 -8.58
CA LEU A 243 6.75 14.41 -9.97
C LEU A 243 5.34 14.95 -10.14
N LEU A 244 4.42 14.65 -9.21
CA LEU A 244 3.06 15.19 -9.22
C LEU A 244 3.08 16.73 -9.10
N ASN A 245 3.87 17.25 -8.18
CA ASN A 245 4.00 18.72 -8.05
C ASN A 245 4.58 19.36 -9.32
N ALA A 246 5.57 18.71 -9.96
CA ALA A 246 6.08 19.17 -11.24
C ALA A 246 5.03 19.10 -12.36
N ALA A 247 4.28 18.00 -12.45
CA ALA A 247 3.22 17.83 -13.44
C ALA A 247 2.05 18.81 -13.21
N LEU A 248 1.74 19.15 -11.96
CA LEU A 248 0.74 20.18 -11.64
C LEU A 248 1.22 21.59 -12.01
N ALA A 249 2.50 21.88 -11.87
CA ALA A 249 3.07 23.19 -12.19
C ALA A 249 3.32 23.41 -13.70
N ASP A 250 3.18 22.37 -14.53
CA ASP A 250 3.38 22.45 -15.97
C ASP A 250 2.32 23.36 -16.62
N SER A 251 2.79 24.30 -17.46
CA SER A 251 1.94 25.24 -18.20
C SER A 251 1.61 24.77 -19.62
N THR A 252 1.92 23.53 -19.98
CA THR A 252 1.65 22.92 -21.28
C THR A 252 0.49 21.91 -21.19
N PRO A 253 -0.10 21.48 -22.31
CA PRO A 253 -1.14 20.45 -22.34
C PRO A 253 -0.72 19.10 -21.72
N ASN A 254 0.58 18.87 -21.47
CA ASN A 254 1.09 17.69 -20.79
C ASN A 254 0.94 17.76 -19.25
N ALA A 255 0.53 18.90 -18.71
CA ALA A 255 0.22 19.07 -17.31
C ALA A 255 -0.75 17.99 -16.82
N TYR A 256 -0.60 17.60 -15.56
CA TYR A 256 -1.65 16.80 -14.93
C TYR A 256 -2.96 17.59 -14.92
N ASN A 257 -4.01 16.95 -15.45
CA ASN A 257 -5.35 17.51 -15.47
C ASN A 257 -6.13 17.09 -14.21
N PRO A 258 -6.26 17.92 -13.18
CA PRO A 258 -6.99 17.56 -11.97
C PRO A 258 -8.52 17.45 -12.18
N PHE A 259 -9.04 17.95 -13.30
CA PHE A 259 -10.45 17.97 -13.65
C PHE A 259 -10.87 16.80 -14.55
N CYS A 260 -9.99 15.89 -14.85
CA CYS A 260 -10.14 14.84 -15.87
C CYS A 260 -11.19 13.76 -15.54
N ALA A 261 -11.64 13.65 -14.29
CA ALA A 261 -12.55 12.60 -13.84
C ALA A 261 -12.11 11.17 -14.24
N GLY A 262 -10.80 10.95 -14.34
CA GLY A 262 -10.20 9.66 -14.70
C GLY A 262 -9.99 9.42 -16.19
N ILE A 263 -10.21 10.43 -17.04
CA ILE A 263 -10.05 10.31 -18.50
C ILE A 263 -9.01 11.31 -18.99
N GLY A 264 -7.92 10.84 -19.60
CA GLY A 264 -6.89 11.72 -20.17
C GLY A 264 -6.20 12.61 -19.13
N CYS A 265 -5.90 12.05 -17.96
CA CYS A 265 -5.41 12.81 -16.81
C CYS A 265 -3.92 13.16 -16.89
N ASN A 266 -3.14 12.51 -17.76
CA ASN A 266 -1.66 12.56 -17.83
C ASN A 266 -1.00 12.04 -16.54
N GLU A 267 -1.57 11.01 -15.90
CA GLU A 267 -1.06 10.43 -14.65
C GLU A 267 0.28 9.70 -14.82
N GLU A 268 0.64 9.30 -16.03
CA GLU A 268 1.91 8.66 -16.36
C GLU A 268 3.12 9.54 -16.05
N ALA A 269 2.95 10.86 -16.05
CA ALA A 269 4.02 11.82 -15.76
C ALA A 269 4.58 11.66 -14.32
N PHE A 270 3.78 11.14 -13.39
CA PHE A 270 4.16 11.00 -11.98
C PHE A 270 3.92 9.62 -11.40
N THR A 271 3.43 8.68 -12.20
CA THR A 271 3.23 7.30 -11.78
C THR A 271 4.54 6.52 -11.87
N VAL A 272 4.92 5.86 -10.81
CA VAL A 272 6.19 5.15 -10.67
C VAL A 272 5.99 3.76 -10.09
N SER A 273 6.99 2.90 -10.27
CA SER A 273 7.15 1.65 -9.54
C SER A 273 8.21 1.81 -8.46
N ILE A 274 7.99 1.18 -7.33
CA ILE A 274 8.93 1.14 -6.20
C ILE A 274 9.17 -0.30 -5.77
N PHE A 275 10.36 -0.57 -5.26
CA PHE A 275 10.73 -1.90 -4.82
C PHE A 275 11.07 -1.96 -3.32
N ARG A 276 11.01 -3.17 -2.78
CA ARG A 276 11.58 -3.51 -1.49
C ARG A 276 12.06 -4.96 -1.52
N ASP A 277 13.37 -5.14 -1.34
CA ASP A 277 14.02 -6.44 -1.37
C ASP A 277 14.62 -6.74 -0.01
N ASN A 278 14.27 -7.90 0.51
CA ASN A 278 14.79 -8.38 1.79
C ASN A 278 15.54 -9.68 1.58
N THR A 279 16.71 -9.78 2.22
CA THR A 279 17.48 -11.02 2.30
C THR A 279 17.80 -11.33 3.75
N THR A 280 17.55 -12.57 4.16
CA THR A 280 17.97 -13.07 5.47
C THR A 280 18.79 -14.33 5.28
N GLU A 281 19.88 -14.45 6.03
CA GLU A 281 20.75 -15.61 6.02
C GLU A 281 20.98 -16.09 7.45
N LEU A 282 20.98 -17.40 7.62
CA LEU A 282 21.26 -18.07 8.88
C LEU A 282 22.35 -19.12 8.67
N PHE A 283 23.33 -19.07 9.53
CA PHE A 283 24.25 -20.19 9.82
C PHE A 283 24.14 -20.51 11.30
N SER A 284 23.94 -21.79 11.63
CA SER A 284 24.01 -22.29 13.00
C SER A 284 24.72 -23.63 13.01
N ALA A 285 25.55 -23.85 14.01
CA ALA A 285 26.17 -25.15 14.32
C ALA A 285 26.06 -25.41 15.82
N ASP A 286 25.56 -26.57 16.17
CA ASP A 286 25.38 -26.98 17.56
C ASP A 286 25.84 -28.40 17.85
N VAL A 287 26.14 -28.64 19.11
CA VAL A 287 26.39 -29.96 19.66
C VAL A 287 25.77 -30.05 21.05
N LYS A 288 25.13 -31.16 21.34
CA LYS A 288 24.58 -31.47 22.66
C LYS A 288 24.92 -32.91 23.04
N MET A 289 25.13 -33.14 24.33
CA MET A 289 25.40 -34.47 24.90
C MET A 289 24.55 -34.66 26.15
N THR A 290 23.94 -35.81 26.29
CA THR A 290 23.03 -36.14 27.39
C THR A 290 23.50 -37.49 28.01
N ASN A 291 23.49 -37.53 29.32
CA ASN A 291 23.67 -38.78 30.08
C ASN A 291 22.62 -38.81 31.19
N ASP A 292 21.82 -39.87 31.22
CA ASP A 292 20.70 -40.00 32.16
C ASP A 292 21.14 -40.40 33.56
N ALA A 293 22.36 -40.93 33.72
CA ALA A 293 22.88 -41.42 34.99
C ALA A 293 24.38 -41.16 35.15
N VAL A 294 24.75 -39.88 35.28
CA VAL A 294 26.17 -39.50 35.53
C VAL A 294 26.65 -39.99 36.89
N PHE A 295 25.77 -39.99 37.88
CA PHE A 295 25.94 -40.59 39.19
C PHE A 295 24.62 -40.87 39.86
N SER A 296 24.60 -41.83 40.80
CA SER A 296 23.40 -42.23 41.54
C SER A 296 23.39 -41.66 42.94
N MET A 297 22.24 -41.16 43.38
CA MET A 297 21.95 -40.71 44.74
C MET A 297 20.86 -41.59 45.37
N PRO A 298 20.71 -41.59 46.72
CA PRO A 298 19.63 -42.35 47.37
C PRO A 298 18.22 -42.05 46.85
N ALA A 299 18.01 -40.88 46.22
CA ALA A 299 16.74 -40.46 45.68
C ALA A 299 16.57 -40.80 44.17
N GLY A 300 17.60 -41.39 43.53
CA GLY A 300 17.60 -41.75 42.10
C GLY A 300 18.84 -41.25 41.37
N ASP A 301 18.89 -41.57 40.08
CA ASP A 301 20.00 -41.20 39.20
C ASP A 301 19.95 -39.71 38.85
N VAL A 302 21.11 -39.10 38.67
CA VAL A 302 21.28 -37.71 38.25
C VAL A 302 21.69 -37.67 36.79
N GLY A 303 20.80 -37.17 35.95
CA GLY A 303 21.10 -36.92 34.56
C GLY A 303 21.80 -35.58 34.34
N MET A 304 22.52 -35.46 33.23
CA MET A 304 23.22 -34.24 32.82
C MET A 304 23.08 -34.01 31.31
N LEU A 305 22.86 -32.77 30.94
CA LEU A 305 22.91 -32.30 29.56
C LEU A 305 23.91 -31.15 29.46
N VAL A 306 24.78 -31.21 28.44
CA VAL A 306 25.71 -30.15 28.08
C VAL A 306 25.60 -29.89 26.60
N GLY A 307 25.72 -28.62 26.20
CA GLY A 307 25.66 -28.24 24.79
C GLY A 307 26.36 -26.92 24.50
N ALA A 308 26.66 -26.72 23.24
CA ALA A 308 27.21 -25.48 22.72
C ALA A 308 26.57 -25.17 21.35
N GLU A 309 26.33 -23.90 21.08
CA GLU A 309 25.83 -23.40 19.81
C GLU A 309 26.64 -22.19 19.35
N VAL A 310 26.89 -22.11 18.04
CA VAL A 310 27.40 -20.92 17.37
C VAL A 310 26.37 -20.54 16.28
N ARG A 311 25.92 -19.31 16.29
CA ARG A 311 24.89 -18.81 15.38
C ARG A 311 25.30 -17.48 14.79
N LYS A 312 25.04 -17.31 13.49
CA LYS A 312 25.15 -16.03 12.77
C LYS A 312 23.90 -15.82 11.95
N GLU A 313 23.26 -14.68 12.17
CA GLU A 313 22.13 -14.20 11.36
C GLU A 313 22.51 -12.89 10.72
N THR A 314 22.09 -12.71 9.48
CA THR A 314 22.20 -11.44 8.75
C THR A 314 20.85 -11.11 8.14
N MET A 315 20.55 -9.82 8.09
CA MET A 315 19.36 -9.28 7.43
C MET A 315 19.77 -8.03 6.64
N ASP A 316 19.36 -8.01 5.38
CA ASP A 316 19.44 -6.84 4.51
C ASP A 316 18.02 -6.44 4.08
N ASP A 317 17.69 -5.14 4.14
CA ASP A 317 16.40 -4.58 3.76
C ASP A 317 16.67 -3.42 2.80
N ALA A 318 16.78 -3.72 1.51
CA ALA A 318 16.96 -2.74 0.45
C ALA A 318 15.61 -2.13 0.07
N ARG A 319 15.51 -0.81 0.14
CA ARG A 319 14.29 -0.06 -0.19
C ARG A 319 14.57 0.96 -1.28
N ASP A 320 13.56 1.17 -2.10
CA ASP A 320 13.58 2.25 -3.09
C ASP A 320 13.91 3.59 -2.42
N PRO A 321 14.80 4.40 -2.99
CA PRO A 321 15.18 5.71 -2.45
C PRO A 321 14.00 6.63 -2.14
N ARG A 322 12.91 6.50 -2.87
CA ARG A 322 11.68 7.30 -2.68
C ARG A 322 10.90 6.96 -1.41
N ILE A 323 11.19 5.83 -0.77
CA ILE A 323 10.51 5.39 0.45
C ILE A 323 11.46 5.23 1.64
N ASN A 324 12.77 5.26 1.45
CA ASN A 324 13.75 5.16 2.53
C ASN A 324 14.19 6.53 3.08
N GLY A 325 13.65 7.62 2.53
CA GLY A 325 13.97 8.97 2.93
C GLY A 325 15.19 9.59 2.21
N THR A 326 15.78 8.91 1.24
CA THR A 326 16.89 9.44 0.42
C THR A 326 16.40 10.55 -0.50
N ILE A 327 15.19 10.41 -1.07
CA ILE A 327 14.52 11.47 -1.84
C ILE A 327 13.56 12.19 -0.92
N VAL A 328 13.81 13.46 -0.69
CA VAL A 328 13.01 14.32 0.17
C VAL A 328 11.79 14.85 -0.60
N TYR A 329 10.70 15.04 0.11
CA TYR A 329 9.50 15.67 -0.42
C TYR A 329 9.78 17.07 -0.95
N SER A 330 9.26 17.42 -2.13
CA SER A 330 9.49 18.73 -2.75
C SER A 330 8.82 19.90 -2.00
N THR A 331 7.75 19.60 -1.26
CA THR A 331 7.07 20.56 -0.40
C THR A 331 7.26 20.13 1.06
N PRO A 332 8.35 20.54 1.72
CA PRO A 332 8.59 20.13 3.09
C PRO A 332 7.47 20.68 4.00
N PRO A 333 7.05 19.91 5.01
CA PRO A 333 6.17 20.42 6.03
C PRO A 333 6.83 21.61 6.74
N GLU A 334 6.03 22.45 7.38
CA GLU A 334 6.53 23.55 8.19
C GLU A 334 7.65 23.10 9.14
N ALA A 335 8.62 23.96 9.39
CA ALA A 335 9.85 23.64 10.13
C ALA A 335 9.60 22.98 11.51
N ALA A 336 8.47 23.31 12.18
CA ALA A 336 8.06 22.67 13.43
C ALA A 336 7.76 21.18 13.27
N ASN A 337 7.39 20.74 12.08
CA ASN A 337 7.03 19.35 11.79
C ASN A 337 8.23 18.56 11.28
N GLN A 338 9.22 19.20 10.70
CA GLN A 338 10.45 18.56 10.28
C GLN A 338 11.26 18.00 11.46
N ALA A 339 11.19 18.63 12.62
CA ALA A 339 11.83 18.13 13.84
C ALA A 339 11.20 16.82 14.36
N THR A 340 9.90 16.66 14.16
CA THR A 340 9.13 15.50 14.64
C THR A 340 9.10 14.37 13.58
N PHE A 341 9.15 14.72 12.30
CA PHE A 341 9.11 13.79 11.17
C PHE A 341 10.19 14.13 10.14
N PRO A 342 11.48 13.86 10.45
CA PRO A 342 12.60 14.26 9.60
C PRO A 342 12.63 13.53 8.25
N TYR A 343 11.85 12.47 8.08
CA TYR A 343 11.83 11.61 6.89
C TYR A 343 10.44 11.52 6.30
N ILE A 344 10.02 12.54 5.58
CA ILE A 344 8.85 12.42 4.73
C ILE A 344 9.35 11.87 3.39
N SER A 345 9.03 10.62 3.13
CA SER A 345 9.33 10.02 1.84
C SER A 345 8.46 10.61 0.74
N ASP A 346 8.93 10.55 -0.49
CA ASP A 346 8.24 11.05 -1.67
C ASP A 346 6.88 10.36 -1.92
N ILE A 347 6.66 9.17 -1.37
CA ILE A 347 5.48 8.33 -1.61
C ILE A 347 4.70 8.04 -0.34
#